data_d3ecb9c5bd033e816900133c88c34d48
#
_entry.id   d3ecb9c5bd033e816900133c88c34d48
#
_cell.length_a   1.000
_cell.length_b   1.000
_cell.length_c   1.000
_cell.angle_alpha   90.00
_cell.angle_beta   90.00
_cell.angle_gamma   90.00
#
_symmetry.space_group_name_H-M   'P 1'
#
loop_
_entity.id
_entity.type
_entity.pdbx_description
1 polymer ?
#
loop_
_entity_poly.entity_id
_entity_poly.type
_entity_poly.pdbx_seq_one_letter_code
_entity_poly.pdbx_strand_id
1 'polypeptide(L)'
;MPTRIEGPRFIDLVAHPWAGLPVNIQLVSQDNAGQTGQSDIRSLMLPEREFTHPVAQKLIAIRRGLLRYPERALEMHQAILPILYAPQAFNGLIGVFLALSVAESRLAANLHDRAVHQDVAGLLWHIAEEVERGSYGIAERNLMEAEERLLEALQNPDITETEIARLIEEYRQALNEYLAALTRESPQMGEDQP
;
A
#
# COMPACT_ATOMS: atom_id res chain seq x y z
N MET A 1 4.04 7.25 47.58
CA MET A 1 2.67 7.41 47.02
C MET A 1 2.68 6.85 45.62
N PRO A 2 1.75 5.99 45.23
CA PRO A 2 1.69 5.50 43.84
C PRO A 2 1.37 6.69 42.94
N THR A 3 2.26 6.97 41.98
CA THR A 3 2.01 7.98 40.96
C THR A 3 1.17 7.33 39.86
N ARG A 4 -0.11 7.70 39.76
CA ARG A 4 -0.98 7.26 38.69
C ARG A 4 -0.61 8.08 37.44
N ILE A 5 -0.18 7.41 36.38
CA ILE A 5 0.06 8.01 35.08
C ILE A 5 -1.08 7.63 34.17
N GLU A 6 -1.81 8.61 33.67
CA GLU A 6 -2.87 8.44 32.67
C GLU A 6 -2.55 9.32 31.46
N GLY A 7 -2.67 8.75 30.27
CA GLY A 7 -2.52 9.49 29.02
C GLY A 7 -2.76 8.59 27.82
N PRO A 8 -3.33 9.14 26.74
CA PRO A 8 -3.44 8.40 25.48
C PRO A 8 -2.05 8.23 24.87
N ARG A 9 -1.79 7.06 24.32
CA ARG A 9 -0.62 6.81 23.48
C ARG A 9 -1.08 6.26 22.15
N PHE A 10 -0.75 6.97 21.08
CA PHE A 10 -1.04 6.55 19.72
C PHE A 10 0.20 5.85 19.16
N ILE A 11 -0.01 4.67 18.59
CA ILE A 11 1.02 3.90 17.90
C ILE A 11 0.45 3.60 16.52
N ASP A 12 1.12 4.08 15.47
CA ASP A 12 0.79 3.71 14.11
C ASP A 12 1.29 2.29 13.83
N LEU A 13 0.34 1.38 13.58
CA LEU A 13 0.60 -0.02 13.29
C LEU A 13 0.15 -0.42 11.88
N VAL A 14 -0.20 0.55 11.03
CA VAL A 14 -0.71 0.29 9.68
C VAL A 14 0.31 -0.45 8.81
N ALA A 15 1.60 -0.13 8.96
CA ALA A 15 2.70 -0.81 8.27
C ALA A 15 3.20 -2.08 9.01
N HIS A 16 2.63 -2.39 10.18
CA HIS A 16 3.09 -3.53 10.97
C HIS A 16 2.96 -4.85 10.19
N PRO A 17 3.92 -5.81 10.34
CA PRO A 17 3.84 -7.12 9.68
C PRO A 17 2.52 -7.86 9.88
N TRP A 18 1.84 -7.61 10.99
CA TRP A 18 0.55 -8.21 11.33
C TRP A 18 -0.67 -7.33 11.00
N ALA A 19 -0.50 -6.19 10.32
CA ALA A 19 -1.63 -5.39 9.85
C ALA A 19 -2.62 -6.27 9.07
N GLY A 20 -3.91 -6.09 9.28
CA GLY A 20 -4.97 -6.93 8.73
C GLY A 20 -5.14 -8.31 9.38
N LEU A 21 -4.39 -8.62 10.44
CA LEU A 21 -4.51 -9.89 11.17
C LEU A 21 -5.13 -9.71 12.57
N PRO A 22 -5.82 -10.73 13.10
CA PRO A 22 -6.24 -10.74 14.50
C PRO A 22 -5.02 -10.86 15.40
N VAL A 23 -4.91 -9.96 16.37
CA VAL A 23 -3.81 -9.90 17.35
C VAL A 23 -4.35 -9.84 18.76
N ASN A 24 -3.53 -10.31 19.71
CA ASN A 24 -3.76 -10.18 21.14
C ASN A 24 -2.85 -9.09 21.69
N ILE A 25 -3.42 -8.08 22.32
CA ILE A 25 -2.70 -6.97 22.95
C ILE A 25 -2.79 -7.11 24.47
N GLN A 26 -1.66 -6.96 25.12
CA GLN A 26 -1.53 -6.90 26.58
C GLN A 26 -0.59 -5.75 26.95
N LEU A 27 -1.00 -4.94 27.90
CA LEU A 27 -0.14 -3.89 28.47
C LEU A 27 0.68 -4.49 29.62
N VAL A 28 1.97 -4.21 29.61
CA VAL A 28 2.89 -4.58 30.68
C VAL A 28 3.53 -3.31 31.21
N SER A 29 3.46 -3.11 32.52
CA SER A 29 4.14 -2.03 33.23
C SER A 29 5.16 -2.59 34.17
N GLN A 30 6.30 -1.91 34.33
CA GLN A 30 7.33 -2.25 35.31
C GLN A 30 7.68 -0.98 36.08
N ASP A 31 7.79 -1.10 37.40
CA ASP A 31 8.25 -0.02 38.25
C ASP A 31 9.77 -0.04 38.44
N ASN A 32 10.32 0.99 39.11
CA ASN A 32 11.75 1.07 39.40
C ASN A 32 12.25 0.02 40.38
N ALA A 33 11.37 -0.67 41.07
CA ALA A 33 11.70 -1.78 42.00
C ALA A 33 11.64 -3.15 41.29
N GLY A 34 11.36 -3.17 39.97
CA GLY A 34 11.24 -4.39 39.16
C GLY A 34 9.92 -5.13 39.30
N GLN A 35 8.92 -4.53 39.94
CA GLN A 35 7.57 -5.13 40.01
C GLN A 35 6.87 -4.96 38.69
N THR A 36 6.23 -6.02 38.21
CA THR A 36 5.51 -6.03 36.92
C THR A 36 4.00 -6.11 37.14
N GLY A 37 3.27 -5.23 36.46
CA GLY A 37 1.80 -5.30 36.33
C GLY A 37 1.43 -5.64 34.90
N GLN A 38 0.37 -6.41 34.73
CA GLN A 38 -0.14 -6.80 33.41
C GLN A 38 -1.63 -6.50 33.34
N SER A 39 -2.09 -6.02 32.19
CA SER A 39 -3.53 -5.88 31.90
C SER A 39 -4.13 -7.20 31.43
N ASP A 40 -5.46 -7.24 31.35
CA ASP A 40 -6.13 -8.29 30.60
C ASP A 40 -5.72 -8.28 29.12
N ILE A 41 -5.76 -9.46 28.51
CA ILE A 41 -5.52 -9.63 27.07
C ILE A 41 -6.77 -9.18 26.33
N ARG A 42 -6.59 -8.30 25.33
CA ARG A 42 -7.65 -7.92 24.39
C ARG A 42 -7.31 -8.37 23.00
N SER A 43 -8.25 -9.06 22.36
CA SER A 43 -8.13 -9.44 20.95
C SER A 43 -8.78 -8.37 20.07
N LEU A 44 -8.06 -7.95 19.04
CA LEU A 44 -8.59 -7.02 18.04
C LEU A 44 -7.98 -7.33 16.66
N MET A 45 -8.65 -6.84 15.62
CA MET A 45 -8.10 -6.83 14.27
C MET A 45 -7.17 -5.62 14.14
N LEU A 46 -5.91 -5.86 13.78
CA LEU A 46 -4.98 -4.75 13.58
C LEU A 46 -5.39 -3.97 12.31
N PRO A 47 -5.50 -2.63 12.37
CA PRO A 47 -5.83 -1.85 11.19
C PRO A 47 -4.81 -2.08 10.07
N GLU A 48 -5.29 -2.10 8.84
CA GLU A 48 -4.48 -2.28 7.63
C GLU A 48 -4.78 -1.13 6.66
N ARG A 49 -3.76 -0.69 5.94
CA ARG A 49 -3.93 0.26 4.83
C ARG A 49 -4.66 -0.43 3.68
N GLU A 50 -5.66 0.21 3.14
CA GLU A 50 -6.31 -0.22 1.92
C GLU A 50 -5.45 0.19 0.71
N PHE A 51 -5.12 -0.79 -0.12
CA PHE A 51 -4.46 -0.59 -1.40
C PHE A 51 -5.50 -0.78 -2.50
N THR A 52 -5.43 0.05 -3.51
CA THR A 52 -6.40 0.05 -4.61
C THR A 52 -5.79 -0.38 -5.93
N HIS A 53 -4.49 -0.16 -6.10
CA HIS A 53 -3.79 -0.62 -7.29
C HIS A 53 -3.73 -2.17 -7.31
N PRO A 54 -4.14 -2.84 -8.42
CA PRO A 54 -4.23 -4.30 -8.45
C PRO A 54 -2.91 -5.02 -8.14
N VAL A 55 -1.78 -4.44 -8.53
CA VAL A 55 -0.45 -5.00 -8.21
C VAL A 55 -0.15 -4.83 -6.72
N ALA A 56 -0.44 -3.65 -6.13
CA ALA A 56 -0.22 -3.42 -4.71
C ALA A 56 -1.06 -4.40 -3.86
N GLN A 57 -2.33 -4.60 -4.20
CA GLN A 57 -3.20 -5.59 -3.54
C GLN A 57 -2.62 -7.01 -3.59
N LYS A 58 -2.09 -7.43 -4.76
CA LYS A 58 -1.44 -8.74 -4.90
C LYS A 58 -0.18 -8.84 -4.03
N LEU A 59 0.65 -7.81 -3.99
CA LEU A 59 1.85 -7.78 -3.15
C LEU A 59 1.51 -7.88 -1.66
N ILE A 60 0.46 -7.20 -1.21
CA ILE A 60 -0.02 -7.29 0.17
C ILE A 60 -0.60 -8.68 0.48
N ALA A 61 -1.30 -9.32 -0.47
CA ALA A 61 -1.76 -10.70 -0.31
C ALA A 61 -0.58 -11.69 -0.18
N ILE A 62 0.47 -11.54 -0.98
CA ILE A 62 1.70 -12.34 -0.89
C ILE A 62 2.40 -12.10 0.46
N ARG A 63 2.58 -10.84 0.87
CA ARG A 63 3.11 -10.45 2.18
C ARG A 63 2.38 -11.16 3.32
N ARG A 64 1.07 -11.10 3.32
CA ARG A 64 0.22 -11.74 4.32
C ARG A 64 0.38 -13.27 4.31
N GLY A 65 0.47 -13.85 3.12
CA GLY A 65 0.73 -15.28 2.92
C GLY A 65 2.05 -15.72 3.56
N LEU A 66 3.15 -15.00 3.31
CA LEU A 66 4.48 -15.29 3.88
C LEU A 66 4.49 -15.25 5.41
N LEU A 67 3.79 -14.28 6.01
CA LEU A 67 3.78 -14.10 7.46
C LEU A 67 2.86 -15.10 8.16
N ARG A 68 1.74 -15.44 7.54
CA ARG A 68 0.72 -16.33 8.13
C ARG A 68 1.01 -17.82 7.89
N TYR A 69 1.55 -18.15 6.72
CA TYR A 69 1.78 -19.51 6.26
C TYR A 69 3.21 -19.67 5.72
N PRO A 70 4.24 -19.55 6.58
CA PRO A 70 5.63 -19.59 6.16
C PRO A 70 6.03 -20.92 5.48
N GLU A 71 5.30 -22.01 5.75
CA GLU A 71 5.47 -23.30 5.08
C GLU A 71 5.06 -23.26 3.59
N ARG A 72 4.29 -22.25 3.19
CA ARG A 72 3.85 -22.04 1.80
C ARG A 72 4.70 -20.97 1.06
N ALA A 73 5.92 -20.70 1.53
CA ALA A 73 6.80 -19.69 0.96
C ALA A 73 7.09 -19.90 -0.53
N LEU A 74 7.16 -21.16 -1.00
CA LEU A 74 7.31 -21.48 -2.41
C LEU A 74 6.15 -20.97 -3.27
N GLU A 75 4.91 -21.09 -2.78
CA GLU A 75 3.73 -20.57 -3.48
C GLU A 75 3.77 -19.05 -3.54
N MET A 76 4.20 -18.40 -2.45
CA MET A 76 4.34 -16.95 -2.41
C MET A 76 5.45 -16.46 -3.34
N HIS A 77 6.57 -17.17 -3.41
CA HIS A 77 7.63 -16.92 -4.39
C HIS A 77 7.09 -17.01 -5.82
N GLN A 78 6.38 -18.08 -6.15
CA GLN A 78 5.78 -18.28 -7.47
C GLN A 78 4.74 -17.20 -7.81
N ALA A 79 4.06 -16.62 -6.82
CA ALA A 79 3.11 -15.54 -7.02
C ALA A 79 3.78 -14.18 -7.33
N ILE A 80 5.06 -13.98 -6.99
CA ILE A 80 5.82 -12.78 -7.34
C ILE A 80 6.18 -12.78 -8.85
N LEU A 81 6.50 -13.94 -9.42
CA LEU A 81 7.03 -14.04 -10.79
C LEU A 81 6.13 -13.42 -11.86
N PRO A 82 4.80 -13.65 -11.89
CA PRO A 82 3.93 -13.02 -12.88
C PRO A 82 3.91 -11.49 -12.78
N ILE A 83 4.10 -10.93 -11.59
CA ILE A 83 4.17 -9.49 -11.38
C ILE A 83 5.50 -8.97 -11.93
N LEU A 84 6.61 -9.64 -11.62
CA LEU A 84 7.96 -9.28 -12.06
C LEU A 84 8.08 -9.28 -13.58
N TYR A 85 7.45 -10.28 -14.25
CA TYR A 85 7.51 -10.40 -15.72
C TYR A 85 6.48 -9.54 -16.47
N ALA A 86 5.68 -8.74 -15.76
CA ALA A 86 4.71 -7.83 -16.36
C ALA A 86 4.95 -6.37 -15.90
N PRO A 87 6.10 -5.74 -16.22
CA PRO A 87 6.44 -4.40 -15.74
C PRO A 87 5.43 -3.34 -16.18
N GLN A 88 4.71 -3.53 -17.26
CA GLN A 88 3.61 -2.66 -17.68
C GLN A 88 2.47 -2.61 -16.65
N ALA A 89 2.29 -3.63 -15.80
CA ALA A 89 1.26 -3.67 -14.79
C ALA A 89 1.52 -2.70 -13.63
N PHE A 90 2.73 -2.18 -13.49
CA PHE A 90 3.13 -1.13 -12.56
C PHE A 90 3.85 0.03 -13.29
N ASN A 91 3.42 0.30 -14.52
CA ASN A 91 3.85 1.42 -15.36
C ASN A 91 5.36 1.48 -15.62
N GLY A 92 6.05 0.35 -15.61
CA GLY A 92 7.48 0.27 -15.88
C GLY A 92 8.36 0.97 -14.83
N LEU A 93 7.88 1.20 -13.62
CA LEU A 93 8.67 1.82 -12.56
C LEU A 93 9.91 0.97 -12.25
N ILE A 94 11.09 1.47 -12.67
CA ILE A 94 12.36 0.74 -12.56
C ILE A 94 12.68 0.39 -11.11
N GLY A 95 12.40 1.29 -10.15
CA GLY A 95 12.61 1.04 -8.72
C GLY A 95 11.77 -0.13 -8.22
N VAL A 96 10.51 -0.22 -8.64
CA VAL A 96 9.60 -1.33 -8.34
C VAL A 96 10.13 -2.64 -8.91
N PHE A 97 10.55 -2.63 -10.18
CA PHE A 97 11.12 -3.81 -10.84
C PHE A 97 12.37 -4.34 -10.10
N LEU A 98 13.31 -3.46 -9.77
CA LEU A 98 14.52 -3.83 -9.05
C LEU A 98 14.23 -4.36 -7.65
N ALA A 99 13.33 -3.72 -6.93
CA ALA A 99 12.94 -4.15 -5.59
C ALA A 99 12.20 -5.51 -5.61
N LEU A 100 11.33 -5.75 -6.61
CA LEU A 100 10.69 -7.05 -6.82
C LEU A 100 11.71 -8.14 -7.16
N SER A 101 12.72 -7.84 -7.99
CA SER A 101 13.79 -8.78 -8.32
C SER A 101 14.59 -9.16 -7.06
N VAL A 102 14.86 -8.19 -6.18
CA VAL A 102 15.53 -8.46 -4.90
C VAL A 102 14.66 -9.32 -3.97
N ALA A 103 13.36 -9.00 -3.87
CA ALA A 103 12.42 -9.76 -3.04
C ALA A 103 12.32 -11.22 -3.50
N GLU A 104 12.18 -11.42 -4.82
CA GLU A 104 12.13 -12.72 -5.46
C GLU A 104 13.40 -13.54 -5.19
N SER A 105 14.58 -12.98 -5.50
CA SER A 105 15.86 -13.66 -5.33
C SER A 105 16.16 -14.02 -3.88
N ARG A 106 15.85 -13.13 -2.92
CA ARG A 106 16.02 -13.40 -1.49
C ARG A 106 15.13 -14.55 -1.05
N LEU A 107 13.86 -14.56 -1.47
CA LEU A 107 12.91 -15.58 -1.10
C LEU A 107 13.26 -16.92 -1.76
N ALA A 108 13.65 -16.93 -3.03
CA ALA A 108 14.08 -18.14 -3.75
C ALA A 108 15.27 -18.83 -3.08
N ALA A 109 16.24 -18.05 -2.60
CA ALA A 109 17.43 -18.57 -1.95
C ALA A 109 17.16 -19.14 -0.52
N ASN A 110 16.07 -18.71 0.14
CA ASN A 110 15.86 -18.95 1.58
C ASN A 110 14.40 -19.26 1.91
N LEU A 111 13.79 -20.23 1.21
CA LEU A 111 12.36 -20.58 1.34
C LEU A 111 11.94 -21.04 2.74
N HIS A 112 12.87 -21.41 3.61
CA HIS A 112 12.58 -21.95 4.95
C HIS A 112 13.01 -21.01 6.07
N ASP A 113 13.59 -19.85 5.76
CA ASP A 113 14.09 -18.89 6.76
C ASP A 113 13.02 -17.84 7.09
N ARG A 114 12.51 -17.89 8.34
CA ARG A 114 11.48 -16.95 8.80
C ARG A 114 12.00 -15.50 8.91
N ALA A 115 13.28 -15.28 9.15
CA ALA A 115 13.83 -13.93 9.17
C ALA A 115 13.79 -13.33 7.76
N VAL A 116 14.14 -14.12 6.74
CA VAL A 116 14.03 -13.72 5.34
C VAL A 116 12.57 -13.46 4.95
N HIS A 117 11.62 -14.27 5.43
CA HIS A 117 10.19 -14.02 5.18
C HIS A 117 9.74 -12.68 5.73
N GLN A 118 10.19 -12.28 6.93
CA GLN A 118 9.89 -10.99 7.53
C GLN A 118 10.51 -9.83 6.73
N ASP A 119 11.78 -9.97 6.33
CA ASP A 119 12.47 -8.96 5.52
C ASP A 119 11.79 -8.77 4.16
N VAL A 120 11.47 -9.87 3.47
CA VAL A 120 10.77 -9.84 2.19
C VAL A 120 9.36 -9.26 2.36
N ALA A 121 8.65 -9.61 3.42
CA ALA A 121 7.34 -9.04 3.71
C ALA A 121 7.40 -7.53 3.94
N GLY A 122 8.45 -7.03 4.60
CA GLY A 122 8.72 -5.59 4.73
C GLY A 122 8.99 -4.93 3.38
N LEU A 123 9.81 -5.56 2.55
CA LEU A 123 10.11 -5.06 1.20
C LEU A 123 8.86 -5.02 0.30
N LEU A 124 8.02 -6.07 0.34
CA LEU A 124 6.76 -6.10 -0.41
C LEU A 124 5.80 -4.99 0.01
N TRP A 125 5.80 -4.59 1.28
CA TRP A 125 5.03 -3.44 1.76
C TRP A 125 5.48 -2.15 1.09
N HIS A 126 6.79 -1.85 1.12
CA HIS A 126 7.33 -0.65 0.51
C HIS A 126 7.14 -0.62 -1.02
N ILE A 127 7.24 -1.79 -1.68
CA ILE A 127 6.94 -1.89 -3.11
C ILE A 127 5.46 -1.58 -3.37
N ALA A 128 4.55 -2.09 -2.55
CA ALA A 128 3.11 -1.81 -2.69
C ALA A 128 2.81 -0.31 -2.51
N GLU A 129 3.44 0.34 -1.54
CA GLU A 129 3.33 1.79 -1.35
C GLU A 129 3.86 2.59 -2.55
N GLU A 130 4.98 2.16 -3.14
CA GLU A 130 5.56 2.84 -4.30
C GLU A 130 4.69 2.66 -5.55
N VAL A 131 4.13 1.47 -5.76
CA VAL A 131 3.18 1.20 -6.85
C VAL A 131 1.92 2.06 -6.69
N GLU A 132 1.37 2.17 -5.49
CA GLU A 132 0.20 3.00 -5.20
C GLU A 132 0.49 4.49 -5.44
N ARG A 133 1.63 4.98 -4.96
CA ARG A 133 2.08 6.37 -5.15
C ARG A 133 2.38 6.67 -6.61
N GLY A 134 3.02 5.75 -7.32
CA GLY A 134 3.31 5.89 -8.74
C GLY A 134 2.04 6.00 -9.59
N SER A 135 0.96 5.34 -9.20
CA SER A 135 -0.33 5.44 -9.90
C SER A 135 -0.95 6.85 -9.77
N TYR A 136 -0.80 7.50 -8.60
CA TYR A 136 -1.25 8.88 -8.40
C TYR A 136 -0.51 9.86 -9.30
N GLY A 137 0.82 9.84 -9.30
CA GLY A 137 1.62 10.73 -10.15
C GLY A 137 1.39 10.52 -11.65
N ILE A 138 0.99 9.33 -12.07
CA ILE A 138 0.62 9.05 -13.45
C ILE A 138 -0.76 9.61 -13.76
N ALA A 139 -1.75 9.42 -12.88
CA ALA A 139 -3.08 9.97 -13.07
C ALA A 139 -3.06 11.50 -13.13
N GLU A 140 -2.25 12.15 -12.30
CA GLU A 140 -2.03 13.60 -12.34
C GLU A 140 -1.44 14.04 -13.69
N ARG A 141 -0.41 13.35 -14.17
CA ARG A 141 0.20 13.66 -15.47
C ARG A 141 -0.76 13.44 -16.63
N ASN A 142 -1.50 12.33 -16.63
CA ASN A 142 -2.49 12.05 -17.67
C ASN A 142 -3.58 13.14 -17.72
N LEU A 143 -3.99 13.64 -16.55
CA LEU A 143 -4.95 14.75 -16.47
C LEU A 143 -4.38 16.03 -17.08
N MET A 144 -3.14 16.40 -16.73
CA MET A 144 -2.48 17.56 -17.30
C MET A 144 -2.33 17.46 -18.82
N GLU A 145 -1.93 16.30 -19.34
CA GLU A 145 -1.79 16.06 -20.77
C GLU A 145 -3.14 16.10 -21.52
N ALA A 146 -4.20 15.60 -20.90
CA ALA A 146 -5.55 15.68 -21.46
C ALA A 146 -6.08 17.11 -21.49
N GLU A 147 -5.82 17.89 -20.43
CA GLU A 147 -6.14 19.32 -20.34
C GLU A 147 -5.42 20.12 -21.43
N GLU A 148 -4.10 19.93 -21.57
CA GLU A 148 -3.29 20.63 -22.58
C GLU A 148 -3.80 20.35 -24.01
N ARG A 149 -4.06 19.06 -24.31
CA ARG A 149 -4.63 18.67 -25.62
C ARG A 149 -5.99 19.30 -25.90
N LEU A 150 -6.86 19.36 -24.90
CA LEU A 150 -8.16 20.01 -25.03
C LEU A 150 -8.03 21.50 -25.24
N LEU A 151 -7.16 22.19 -24.47
CA LEU A 151 -6.90 23.62 -24.62
C LEU A 151 -6.28 23.97 -25.96
N GLU A 152 -5.32 23.19 -26.44
CA GLU A 152 -4.71 23.38 -27.75
C GLU A 152 -5.75 23.19 -28.88
N ALA A 153 -6.57 22.17 -28.77
CA ALA A 153 -7.62 21.89 -29.72
C ALA A 153 -8.66 23.02 -29.80
N LEU A 154 -9.06 23.62 -28.67
CA LEU A 154 -10.00 24.74 -28.63
C LEU A 154 -9.46 26.04 -29.25
N GLN A 155 -8.13 26.15 -29.42
CA GLN A 155 -7.50 27.28 -30.11
C GLN A 155 -7.46 27.08 -31.63
N ASN A 156 -7.75 25.89 -32.13
CA ASN A 156 -7.78 25.60 -33.56
C ASN A 156 -9.17 25.96 -34.16
N PRO A 157 -9.23 26.96 -35.06
CA PRO A 157 -10.52 27.37 -35.67
C PRO A 157 -11.16 26.33 -36.56
N ASP A 158 -10.39 25.32 -37.04
CA ASP A 158 -10.86 24.26 -37.93
C ASP A 158 -11.23 22.96 -37.19
N ILE A 159 -11.28 22.98 -35.86
CA ILE A 159 -11.62 21.79 -35.07
C ILE A 159 -13.09 21.39 -35.27
N THR A 160 -13.35 20.10 -35.34
CA THR A 160 -14.71 19.57 -35.47
C THR A 160 -15.36 19.36 -34.10
N GLU A 161 -16.70 19.48 -34.04
CA GLU A 161 -17.47 19.18 -32.82
C GLU A 161 -17.24 17.74 -32.34
N THR A 162 -17.05 16.79 -33.23
CA THR A 162 -16.75 15.40 -32.88
C THR A 162 -15.40 15.22 -32.21
N GLU A 163 -14.41 15.98 -32.64
CA GLU A 163 -13.09 15.96 -32.04
C GLU A 163 -13.10 16.61 -30.66
N ILE A 164 -13.80 17.73 -30.49
CA ILE A 164 -14.01 18.37 -29.19
C ILE A 164 -14.70 17.39 -28.22
N ALA A 165 -15.77 16.74 -28.67
CA ALA A 165 -16.49 15.78 -27.83
C ALA A 165 -15.61 14.61 -27.37
N ARG A 166 -14.73 14.11 -28.25
CA ARG A 166 -13.76 13.06 -27.92
C ARG A 166 -12.76 13.53 -26.86
N LEU A 167 -12.18 14.72 -27.04
CA LEU A 167 -11.19 15.28 -26.09
C LEU A 167 -11.81 15.59 -24.73
N ILE A 168 -13.06 16.06 -24.70
CA ILE A 168 -13.80 16.26 -23.45
C ILE A 168 -13.99 14.93 -22.71
N GLU A 169 -14.29 13.86 -23.41
CA GLU A 169 -14.45 12.54 -22.78
C GLU A 169 -13.12 11.99 -22.26
N GLU A 170 -12.01 12.18 -23.00
CA GLU A 170 -10.67 11.84 -22.55
C GLU A 170 -10.29 12.63 -21.27
N TYR A 171 -10.56 13.93 -21.24
CA TYR A 171 -10.35 14.76 -20.06
C TYR A 171 -11.17 14.30 -18.85
N ARG A 172 -12.46 14.00 -19.07
CA ARG A 172 -13.35 13.50 -18.01
C ARG A 172 -12.88 12.17 -17.45
N GLN A 173 -12.40 11.27 -18.31
CA GLN A 173 -11.85 9.99 -17.88
C GLN A 173 -10.58 10.21 -17.04
N ALA A 174 -9.63 11.01 -17.51
CA ALA A 174 -8.41 11.33 -16.77
C ALA A 174 -8.71 12.03 -15.43
N LEU A 175 -9.71 12.93 -15.40
CA LEU A 175 -10.15 13.58 -14.15
C LEU A 175 -10.73 12.57 -13.15
N ASN A 176 -11.55 11.63 -13.61
CA ASN A 176 -12.12 10.60 -12.77
C ASN A 176 -11.04 9.68 -12.19
N GLU A 177 -10.02 9.31 -12.98
CA GLU A 177 -8.88 8.52 -12.53
C GLU A 177 -8.05 9.29 -11.50
N TYR A 178 -7.81 10.58 -11.71
CA TYR A 178 -7.11 11.45 -10.76
C TYR A 178 -7.86 11.62 -9.44
N LEU A 179 -9.18 11.91 -9.50
CA LEU A 179 -10.01 12.04 -8.30
C LEU A 179 -10.08 10.72 -7.52
N ALA A 180 -10.17 9.60 -8.23
CA ALA A 180 -10.11 8.29 -7.61
C ALA A 180 -8.75 8.03 -6.94
N ALA A 181 -7.64 8.47 -7.51
CA ALA A 181 -6.32 8.39 -6.90
C ALA A 181 -6.16 9.31 -5.69
N LEU A 182 -6.71 10.53 -5.75
CA LEU A 182 -6.72 11.52 -4.66
C LEU A 182 -7.49 11.05 -3.42
N THR A 183 -8.70 10.50 -3.61
CA THR A 183 -9.50 9.98 -2.49
C THR A 183 -8.82 8.82 -1.77
N ARG A 184 -7.92 8.13 -2.46
CA ARG A 184 -7.12 7.02 -1.93
C ARG A 184 -5.92 7.48 -1.11
N GLU A 185 -5.35 8.65 -1.43
CA GLU A 185 -4.18 9.20 -0.74
C GLU A 185 -4.58 9.99 0.52
N SER A 186 -5.82 10.49 0.60
CA SER A 186 -6.33 11.15 1.79
C SER A 186 -6.51 10.11 2.89
N PRO A 187 -5.75 10.17 4.01
CA PRO A 187 -6.04 9.33 5.15
C PRO A 187 -7.47 9.65 5.59
N GLN A 188 -8.29 8.63 5.76
CA GLN A 188 -9.57 8.78 6.45
C GLN A 188 -9.23 9.31 7.85
N MET A 189 -9.30 10.64 8.01
CA MET A 189 -9.39 11.23 9.33
C MET A 189 -10.69 10.69 9.90
N GLY A 190 -10.55 9.75 10.83
CA GLY A 190 -11.67 9.15 11.52
C GLY A 190 -12.58 10.26 12.03
N GLU A 191 -13.82 10.25 11.60
CA GLU A 191 -14.90 10.91 12.29
C GLU A 191 -15.07 10.21 13.65
N ASP A 192 -14.23 10.62 14.61
CA ASP A 192 -14.59 10.52 16.00
C ASP A 192 -15.58 11.66 16.27
N GLN A 193 -16.83 11.36 16.13
CA GLN A 193 -17.89 12.17 16.76
C GLN A 193 -18.09 11.70 18.20
N PRO A 194 -18.39 12.66 19.11
CA PRO A 194 -18.40 12.54 20.58
C PRO A 194 -19.46 11.61 21.14
#